data_8b5ad74b52b0c96e3fd38c9c867a74c2
#
_entry.id   8b5ad74b52b0c96e3fd38c9c867a74c2
#
_cell.length_a   1.000
_cell.length_b   1.000
_cell.length_c   1.000
_cell.angle_alpha   90.00
_cell.angle_beta   90.00
_cell.angle_gamma   90.00
#
_symmetry.space_group_name_H-M   'P 1'
#
loop_
_entity.id
_entity.type
_entity.pdbx_description
1 polymer ?
#
loop_
_entity_poly.entity_id
_entity_poly.type
_entity_poly.pdbx_seq_one_letter_code
_entity_poly.pdbx_strand_id
1 'polypeptide(L)'
;MRTAEERTFATQDGVELFYRHWPAVAGKAARALVLFHRGHEHSGRLQHIVDELNLPGYAMFAWDARGHGRSPGARGDSPSFATSVKDVDRFIRHVARAHGIALENIGVIAQSVGAVLVSTWAHDYAPRVRCLVLAAPAFKVRLYVPFARAGLALLYRLRGNFFVNSYVKAKFLTHDPERIRSYENDPLITRAISVRMLLALYDAAERVVADAQAIRLPVQLLISGSDWVVDVGAQHAFFEGLGSSVKDKQVLPGFFHDTLGEQDRAQALGRMRDFIERRFSENAPPPSLLEAHHEGYTKDEEARLARRLPLLSPKNLVFAMTRFSMRTLGRLSEGIRLGLGTGFDSGSTLDYVYRNRASGWTPLGKLIDRNYLDSLGWRGIRVRKLHLEQAIAAAARRLRASGRPVRIADIAAGHGRYVLEALDRLEVKPESILLRDYSDLNVSAGSALIAEKRLEGLARFVKGDAFDEESVARIEPRPSVAIVSGLYELFPDNAAVLASLRGLGRAVAPGDYLIYTGQPWHPQLELIARTLTSHRAQQAWVMRRRTQAEIDELARHAGFEKLEQWTDDWGIFTVSLAARL
;
A
#
# COMPACT_ATOMS: atom_id res chain seq x y z
N MET A 1 -16.07 -32.29 -11.66
CA MET A 1 -15.61 -31.62 -10.41
C MET A 1 -14.09 -31.74 -10.35
N ARG A 2 -13.37 -30.61 -10.30
CA ARG A 2 -11.90 -30.59 -10.18
C ARG A 2 -11.50 -30.87 -8.74
N THR A 3 -10.46 -31.69 -8.55
CA THR A 3 -9.96 -32.04 -7.21
C THR A 3 -8.97 -30.99 -6.72
N ALA A 4 -9.15 -30.50 -5.52
CA ALA A 4 -8.26 -29.54 -4.88
C ALA A 4 -7.10 -30.26 -4.18
N GLU A 5 -5.89 -29.74 -4.35
CA GLU A 5 -4.73 -30.04 -3.51
C GLU A 5 -4.69 -29.03 -2.36
N GLU A 6 -4.55 -29.51 -1.13
CA GLU A 6 -4.45 -28.68 0.06
C GLU A 6 -2.98 -28.37 0.37
N ARG A 7 -2.65 -27.09 0.58
CA ARG A 7 -1.28 -26.62 0.76
C ARG A 7 -1.23 -25.45 1.74
N THR A 8 -0.02 -25.07 2.13
CA THR A 8 0.25 -23.85 2.92
C THR A 8 1.31 -22.98 2.24
N PHE A 9 1.36 -21.73 2.64
CA PHE A 9 2.44 -20.80 2.27
C PHE A 9 2.80 -19.91 3.46
N ALA A 10 4.09 -19.58 3.58
CA ALA A 10 4.58 -18.71 4.63
C ALA A 10 4.37 -17.23 4.26
N THR A 11 3.78 -16.49 5.18
CA THR A 11 3.68 -15.04 5.11
C THR A 11 5.01 -14.37 5.51
N GLN A 12 5.09 -13.05 5.48
CA GLN A 12 6.32 -12.34 5.82
C GLN A 12 6.70 -12.46 7.29
N ASP A 13 5.73 -12.57 8.18
CA ASP A 13 5.91 -12.75 9.62
C ASP A 13 5.98 -14.23 10.04
N GLY A 14 6.12 -15.13 9.07
CA GLY A 14 6.32 -16.56 9.29
C GLY A 14 5.05 -17.34 9.61
N VAL A 15 3.87 -16.73 9.49
CA VAL A 15 2.60 -17.43 9.69
C VAL A 15 2.29 -18.27 8.45
N GLU A 16 1.99 -19.56 8.66
CA GLU A 16 1.58 -20.47 7.58
C GLU A 16 0.08 -20.33 7.31
N LEU A 17 -0.28 -19.81 6.12
CA LEU A 17 -1.67 -19.71 5.70
C LEU A 17 -2.04 -20.85 4.76
N PHE A 18 -3.26 -21.35 4.91
CA PHE A 18 -3.82 -22.43 4.11
C PHE A 18 -4.31 -21.93 2.75
N TYR A 19 -4.14 -22.76 1.69
CA TYR A 19 -4.75 -22.53 0.39
C TYR A 19 -5.09 -23.84 -0.33
N ARG A 20 -6.02 -23.75 -1.29
CA ARG A 20 -6.37 -24.82 -2.23
C ARG A 20 -5.81 -24.49 -3.59
N HIS A 21 -5.29 -25.54 -4.25
CA HIS A 21 -4.80 -25.51 -5.62
C HIS A 21 -5.57 -26.54 -6.45
N TRP A 22 -6.13 -26.08 -7.54
CA TRP A 22 -6.74 -26.94 -8.56
C TRP A 22 -5.84 -26.90 -9.80
N PRO A 23 -5.08 -27.97 -10.09
CA PRO A 23 -4.21 -28.03 -11.27
C PRO A 23 -4.99 -27.85 -12.57
N ALA A 24 -4.37 -27.31 -13.61
CA ALA A 24 -4.97 -27.29 -14.95
C ALA A 24 -5.25 -28.72 -15.43
N VAL A 25 -6.32 -28.90 -16.18
CA VAL A 25 -6.74 -30.22 -16.66
C VAL A 25 -5.78 -30.79 -17.69
N ALA A 26 -5.11 -29.94 -18.48
CA ALA A 26 -4.18 -30.33 -19.53
C ALA A 26 -2.79 -29.72 -19.30
N GLY A 27 -1.83 -30.55 -18.91
CA GLY A 27 -0.41 -30.20 -18.84
C GLY A 27 -0.03 -29.17 -17.75
N LYS A 28 1.19 -28.60 -17.86
CA LYS A 28 1.65 -27.54 -16.96
C LYS A 28 0.96 -26.22 -17.30
N ALA A 29 0.23 -25.65 -16.37
CA ALA A 29 -0.47 -24.39 -16.59
C ALA A 29 0.51 -23.22 -16.84
N ALA A 30 0.30 -22.49 -17.95
CA ALA A 30 0.95 -21.22 -18.21
C ALA A 30 0.15 -20.02 -17.65
N ARG A 31 -1.11 -20.25 -17.24
CA ARG A 31 -2.08 -19.24 -16.79
C ARG A 31 -2.71 -19.66 -15.48
N ALA A 32 -3.00 -18.69 -14.62
CA ALA A 32 -3.65 -18.95 -13.34
C ALA A 32 -4.78 -17.95 -13.03
N LEU A 33 -5.71 -18.42 -12.20
CA LEU A 33 -6.70 -17.58 -11.53
C LEU A 33 -6.55 -17.74 -10.02
N VAL A 34 -6.45 -16.62 -9.31
CA VAL A 34 -6.35 -16.59 -7.85
C VAL A 34 -7.64 -15.99 -7.29
N LEU A 35 -8.30 -16.75 -6.41
CA LEU A 35 -9.62 -16.43 -5.88
C LEU A 35 -9.50 -16.01 -4.41
N PHE A 36 -10.15 -14.90 -4.06
CA PHE A 36 -10.24 -14.34 -2.70
C PHE A 36 -11.69 -14.36 -2.22
N HIS A 37 -11.93 -15.12 -1.14
CA HIS A 37 -13.25 -15.32 -0.57
C HIS A 37 -13.81 -14.03 0.05
N ARG A 38 -15.11 -13.97 0.23
CA ARG A 38 -15.78 -12.89 0.97
C ARG A 38 -15.56 -13.03 2.49
N GLY A 39 -15.94 -12.01 3.26
CA GLY A 39 -15.85 -12.05 4.72
C GLY A 39 -16.55 -13.28 5.33
N HIS A 40 -16.01 -13.78 6.43
CA HIS A 40 -16.50 -14.92 7.20
C HIS A 40 -16.34 -16.31 6.54
N GLU A 41 -15.99 -16.39 5.25
CA GLU A 41 -15.88 -17.63 4.49
C GLU A 41 -14.44 -18.15 4.37
N HIS A 42 -14.23 -19.10 3.47
CA HIS A 42 -12.97 -19.77 3.23
C HIS A 42 -12.92 -20.37 1.80
N SER A 43 -11.74 -20.83 1.36
CA SER A 43 -11.47 -21.34 0.00
C SER A 43 -12.37 -22.52 -0.41
N GLY A 44 -12.79 -23.38 0.53
CA GLY A 44 -13.64 -24.53 0.23
C GLY A 44 -15.01 -24.16 -0.36
N ARG A 45 -15.48 -22.94 -0.07
CA ARG A 45 -16.76 -22.44 -0.60
C ARG A 45 -16.68 -21.92 -2.02
N LEU A 46 -15.47 -21.90 -2.63
CA LEU A 46 -15.23 -21.43 -3.99
C LEU A 46 -15.16 -22.59 -5.01
N GLN A 47 -15.31 -23.85 -4.59
CA GLN A 47 -15.25 -25.02 -5.45
C GLN A 47 -16.18 -24.92 -6.67
N HIS A 48 -17.43 -24.48 -6.47
CA HIS A 48 -18.41 -24.32 -7.57
C HIS A 48 -17.95 -23.34 -8.64
N ILE A 49 -17.24 -22.25 -8.25
CA ILE A 49 -16.69 -21.30 -9.21
C ILE A 49 -15.62 -21.99 -10.09
N VAL A 50 -14.74 -22.79 -9.45
CA VAL A 50 -13.70 -23.54 -10.15
C VAL A 50 -14.27 -24.51 -11.17
N ASP A 51 -15.37 -25.19 -10.82
CA ASP A 51 -16.02 -26.18 -11.68
C ASP A 51 -16.87 -25.53 -12.79
N GLU A 52 -17.65 -24.49 -12.44
CA GLU A 52 -18.64 -23.89 -13.35
C GLU A 52 -18.02 -22.82 -14.28
N LEU A 53 -16.89 -22.23 -13.92
CA LEU A 53 -16.22 -21.24 -14.76
C LEU A 53 -15.70 -21.84 -16.09
N ASN A 54 -15.51 -23.16 -16.10
CA ASN A 54 -15.14 -23.94 -17.29
C ASN A 54 -13.89 -23.40 -18.05
N LEU A 55 -12.80 -23.17 -17.30
CA LEU A 55 -11.49 -22.77 -17.82
C LEU A 55 -10.45 -23.87 -17.58
N PRO A 56 -10.49 -24.98 -18.33
CA PRO A 56 -9.65 -26.16 -18.05
C PRO A 56 -8.15 -25.92 -18.21
N GLY A 57 -7.74 -24.95 -19.03
CA GLY A 57 -6.33 -24.57 -19.25
C GLY A 57 -5.72 -23.68 -18.15
N TYR A 58 -6.49 -23.31 -17.13
CA TYR A 58 -6.02 -22.46 -16.04
C TYR A 58 -5.83 -23.27 -14.76
N ALA A 59 -4.69 -23.10 -14.09
CA ALA A 59 -4.57 -23.47 -12.68
C ALA A 59 -5.38 -22.47 -11.83
N MET A 60 -6.05 -22.96 -10.79
CA MET A 60 -6.82 -22.10 -9.90
C MET A 60 -6.33 -22.23 -8.46
N PHE A 61 -6.35 -21.14 -7.73
CA PHE A 61 -5.86 -21.06 -6.36
C PHE A 61 -6.84 -20.26 -5.52
N ALA A 62 -7.08 -20.69 -4.28
CA ALA A 62 -7.88 -19.93 -3.34
C ALA A 62 -7.32 -20.08 -1.94
N TRP A 63 -7.08 -18.96 -1.26
CA TRP A 63 -6.56 -18.97 0.10
C TRP A 63 -7.64 -18.99 1.15
N ASP A 64 -7.25 -19.32 2.37
CA ASP A 64 -8.00 -18.95 3.58
C ASP A 64 -7.26 -17.78 4.24
N ALA A 65 -7.92 -16.62 4.36
CA ALA A 65 -7.34 -15.46 5.02
C ALA A 65 -7.02 -15.75 6.50
N ARG A 66 -6.16 -14.94 7.12
CA ARG A 66 -5.90 -15.06 8.58
C ARG A 66 -7.21 -15.07 9.36
N GLY A 67 -7.30 -15.95 10.35
CA GLY A 67 -8.50 -16.11 11.17
C GLY A 67 -9.74 -16.62 10.42
N HIS A 68 -9.57 -17.18 9.23
CA HIS A 68 -10.65 -17.77 8.43
C HIS A 68 -10.32 -19.22 8.05
N GLY A 69 -11.35 -20.01 7.81
CA GLY A 69 -11.21 -21.37 7.35
C GLY A 69 -10.23 -22.21 8.17
N ARG A 70 -9.21 -22.76 7.51
CA ARG A 70 -8.12 -23.54 8.11
C ARG A 70 -6.86 -22.73 8.43
N SER A 71 -6.83 -21.46 8.05
CA SER A 71 -5.72 -20.58 8.42
C SER A 71 -5.73 -20.23 9.90
N PRO A 72 -4.55 -20.09 10.54
CA PRO A 72 -4.43 -19.76 11.95
C PRO A 72 -4.84 -18.30 12.25
N GLY A 73 -4.95 -18.00 13.54
CA GLY A 73 -5.29 -16.69 14.08
C GLY A 73 -6.66 -16.67 14.77
N ALA A 74 -6.93 -15.58 15.50
CA ALA A 74 -8.22 -15.34 16.10
C ALA A 74 -9.29 -15.18 15.01
N ARG A 75 -10.44 -15.83 15.17
CA ARG A 75 -11.48 -15.85 14.15
C ARG A 75 -12.01 -14.45 13.83
N GLY A 76 -11.93 -14.07 12.54
CA GLY A 76 -12.35 -12.75 12.07
C GLY A 76 -11.39 -11.61 12.44
N ASP A 77 -10.12 -11.91 12.72
CA ASP A 77 -9.10 -10.92 13.06
C ASP A 77 -7.81 -11.10 12.25
N SER A 78 -7.06 -10.00 12.17
CA SER A 78 -5.70 -9.92 11.64
C SER A 78 -4.94 -8.84 12.41
N PRO A 79 -3.61 -8.87 12.48
CA PRO A 79 -2.83 -7.81 13.15
C PRO A 79 -3.18 -6.39 12.69
N SER A 80 -3.36 -6.20 11.37
CA SER A 80 -3.90 -4.99 10.76
C SER A 80 -4.49 -5.29 9.38
N PHE A 81 -5.23 -4.33 8.82
CA PHE A 81 -5.73 -4.46 7.45
C PHE A 81 -4.58 -4.45 6.43
N ALA A 82 -3.54 -3.63 6.66
CA ALA A 82 -2.34 -3.62 5.82
C ALA A 82 -1.59 -4.97 5.86
N THR A 83 -1.59 -5.69 7.00
CA THR A 83 -1.07 -7.05 7.08
C THR A 83 -1.83 -7.99 6.14
N SER A 84 -3.16 -7.92 6.13
CA SER A 84 -3.99 -8.74 5.23
C SER A 84 -3.77 -8.38 3.75
N VAL A 85 -3.59 -7.10 3.43
CA VAL A 85 -3.25 -6.66 2.06
C VAL A 85 -1.86 -7.18 1.65
N LYS A 86 -0.90 -7.18 2.57
CA LYS A 86 0.44 -7.74 2.34
C LYS A 86 0.40 -9.25 2.14
N ASP A 87 -0.48 -9.95 2.86
CA ASP A 87 -0.68 -11.39 2.66
C ASP A 87 -1.24 -11.69 1.26
N VAL A 88 -2.10 -10.82 0.69
CA VAL A 88 -2.52 -10.91 -0.72
C VAL A 88 -1.31 -10.86 -1.65
N ASP A 89 -0.42 -9.87 -1.49
CA ASP A 89 0.80 -9.76 -2.31
C ASP A 89 1.70 -11.00 -2.17
N ARG A 90 1.87 -11.48 -0.93
CA ARG A 90 2.67 -12.68 -0.65
C ARG A 90 2.08 -13.92 -1.28
N PHE A 91 0.77 -14.09 -1.21
CA PHE A 91 0.10 -15.24 -1.83
C PHE A 91 0.23 -15.23 -3.35
N ILE A 92 -0.05 -14.12 -4.02
CA ILE A 92 0.11 -13.97 -5.47
C ILE A 92 1.55 -14.26 -5.90
N ARG A 93 2.54 -13.70 -5.19
CA ARG A 93 3.96 -13.95 -5.47
C ARG A 93 4.40 -15.40 -5.15
N HIS A 94 3.77 -16.02 -4.13
CA HIS A 94 3.98 -17.43 -3.84
C HIS A 94 3.48 -18.30 -5.00
N VAL A 95 2.24 -18.07 -5.47
CA VAL A 95 1.67 -18.78 -6.62
C VAL A 95 2.57 -18.62 -7.85
N ALA A 96 3.01 -17.40 -8.16
CA ALA A 96 3.88 -17.14 -9.30
C ALA A 96 5.18 -17.95 -9.21
N ARG A 97 5.87 -17.94 -8.07
CA ARG A 97 7.15 -18.61 -7.87
C ARG A 97 7.04 -20.12 -7.75
N ALA A 98 6.13 -20.60 -6.92
CA ALA A 98 5.98 -22.03 -6.63
C ALA A 98 5.50 -22.83 -7.84
N HIS A 99 4.73 -22.21 -8.74
CA HIS A 99 4.17 -22.87 -9.92
C HIS A 99 4.82 -22.40 -11.24
N GLY A 100 5.78 -21.47 -11.19
CA GLY A 100 6.50 -20.97 -12.38
C GLY A 100 5.60 -20.21 -13.34
N ILE A 101 4.61 -19.46 -12.83
CA ILE A 101 3.65 -18.67 -13.62
C ILE A 101 4.03 -17.19 -13.49
N ALA A 102 4.27 -16.52 -14.62
CA ALA A 102 4.54 -15.08 -14.61
C ALA A 102 3.35 -14.29 -14.03
N LEU A 103 3.61 -13.19 -13.33
CA LEU A 103 2.54 -12.35 -12.74
C LEU A 103 1.54 -11.89 -13.80
N GLU A 104 2.02 -11.54 -14.99
CA GLU A 104 1.21 -11.12 -16.13
C GLU A 104 0.28 -12.23 -16.67
N ASN A 105 0.48 -13.45 -16.23
CA ASN A 105 -0.34 -14.61 -16.55
C ASN A 105 -1.25 -15.03 -15.38
N ILE A 106 -1.45 -14.16 -14.41
CA ILE A 106 -2.35 -14.36 -13.27
C ILE A 106 -3.53 -13.40 -13.39
N GLY A 107 -4.76 -13.93 -13.43
CA GLY A 107 -5.99 -13.17 -13.19
C GLY A 107 -6.43 -13.32 -11.75
N VAL A 108 -7.07 -12.28 -11.19
CA VAL A 108 -7.51 -12.26 -9.80
C VAL A 108 -9.02 -12.08 -9.74
N ILE A 109 -9.69 -12.94 -8.97
CA ILE A 109 -11.13 -12.90 -8.73
C ILE A 109 -11.34 -12.68 -7.23
N ALA A 110 -12.13 -11.69 -6.87
CA ALA A 110 -12.37 -11.38 -5.47
C ALA A 110 -13.82 -10.97 -5.21
N GLN A 111 -14.36 -11.34 -4.05
CA GLN A 111 -15.73 -11.03 -3.68
C GLN A 111 -15.82 -10.29 -2.35
N SER A 112 -16.71 -9.29 -2.26
CA SER A 112 -17.08 -8.59 -1.03
C SER A 112 -15.86 -8.01 -0.28
N VAL A 113 -15.57 -8.43 0.93
CA VAL A 113 -14.38 -8.02 1.72
C VAL A 113 -13.09 -8.39 1.00
N GLY A 114 -13.03 -9.58 0.37
CA GLY A 114 -11.90 -9.98 -0.47
C GLY A 114 -11.66 -9.01 -1.62
N ALA A 115 -12.74 -8.46 -2.21
CA ALA A 115 -12.63 -7.45 -3.26
C ALA A 115 -12.09 -6.11 -2.75
N VAL A 116 -12.38 -5.72 -1.50
CA VAL A 116 -11.77 -4.53 -0.87
C VAL A 116 -10.27 -4.76 -0.63
N LEU A 117 -9.89 -5.94 -0.13
CA LEU A 117 -8.47 -6.31 0.05
C LEU A 117 -7.70 -6.25 -1.27
N VAL A 118 -8.26 -6.86 -2.33
CA VAL A 118 -7.63 -6.89 -3.67
C VAL A 118 -7.59 -5.49 -4.31
N SER A 119 -8.64 -4.68 -4.14
CA SER A 119 -8.63 -3.30 -4.65
C SER A 119 -7.60 -2.43 -3.91
N THR A 120 -7.46 -2.62 -2.59
CA THR A 120 -6.44 -1.95 -1.79
C THR A 120 -5.04 -2.39 -2.20
N TRP A 121 -4.84 -3.69 -2.42
CA TRP A 121 -3.59 -4.21 -2.96
C TRP A 121 -3.27 -3.65 -4.35
N ALA A 122 -4.24 -3.58 -5.25
CA ALA A 122 -4.05 -3.02 -6.57
C ALA A 122 -3.65 -1.53 -6.53
N HIS A 123 -4.26 -0.77 -5.62
CA HIS A 123 -3.95 0.65 -5.37
C HIS A 123 -2.55 0.84 -4.77
N ASP A 124 -2.24 0.12 -3.68
CA ASP A 124 -1.04 0.37 -2.87
C ASP A 124 0.21 -0.29 -3.43
N TYR A 125 0.08 -1.44 -4.13
CA TYR A 125 1.19 -2.26 -4.63
C TYR A 125 1.38 -2.18 -6.13
N ALA A 126 0.39 -1.70 -6.88
CA ALA A 126 0.40 -1.64 -8.34
C ALA A 126 0.94 -2.93 -9.00
N PRO A 127 0.32 -4.10 -8.73
CA PRO A 127 0.82 -5.38 -9.22
C PRO A 127 0.69 -5.50 -10.75
N ARG A 128 1.53 -6.32 -11.36
CA ARG A 128 1.51 -6.57 -12.81
C ARG A 128 0.72 -7.83 -13.17
N VAL A 129 -0.47 -8.01 -12.58
CA VAL A 129 -1.35 -9.12 -12.93
C VAL A 129 -2.18 -8.82 -14.18
N ARG A 130 -2.75 -9.84 -14.80
CA ARG A 130 -3.47 -9.72 -16.07
C ARG A 130 -4.74 -8.89 -15.97
N CYS A 131 -5.57 -9.17 -14.97
CA CYS A 131 -6.85 -8.49 -14.75
C CYS A 131 -7.40 -8.77 -13.35
N LEU A 132 -8.38 -7.96 -12.94
CA LEU A 132 -9.16 -8.14 -11.72
C LEU A 132 -10.64 -8.34 -12.06
N VAL A 133 -11.29 -9.30 -11.41
CA VAL A 133 -12.75 -9.43 -11.37
C VAL A 133 -13.22 -9.22 -9.94
N LEU A 134 -14.01 -8.19 -9.72
CA LEU A 134 -14.50 -7.78 -8.40
C LEU A 134 -16.01 -7.98 -8.33
N ALA A 135 -16.48 -8.91 -7.50
CA ALA A 135 -17.89 -9.21 -7.34
C ALA A 135 -18.44 -8.62 -6.03
N ALA A 136 -19.48 -7.81 -6.12
CA ALA A 136 -20.14 -7.11 -5.01
C ALA A 136 -19.16 -6.58 -3.96
N PRO A 137 -18.14 -5.78 -4.30
CA PRO A 137 -17.14 -5.31 -3.34
C PRO A 137 -17.76 -4.53 -2.19
N ALA A 138 -17.31 -4.83 -0.96
CA ALA A 138 -17.82 -4.22 0.26
C ALA A 138 -17.29 -2.79 0.49
N PHE A 139 -17.35 -1.94 -0.54
CA PHE A 139 -16.85 -0.56 -0.46
C PHE A 139 -17.64 0.32 0.53
N LYS A 140 -18.90 0.00 0.76
CA LYS A 140 -19.70 0.64 1.80
C LYS A 140 -20.73 -0.36 2.32
N VAL A 141 -20.49 -0.85 3.53
CA VAL A 141 -21.44 -1.76 4.20
C VAL A 141 -22.65 -0.96 4.68
N ARG A 142 -23.85 -1.47 4.45
CA ARG A 142 -25.09 -0.88 4.96
C ARG A 142 -25.19 -1.09 6.46
N LEU A 143 -25.08 -0.01 7.23
CA LEU A 143 -25.24 -0.01 8.67
C LEU A 143 -26.68 0.34 9.02
N TYR A 144 -27.43 -0.63 9.54
CA TYR A 144 -28.84 -0.45 9.94
C TYR A 144 -29.00 0.21 11.32
N VAL A 145 -27.88 0.39 12.06
CA VAL A 145 -27.84 1.09 13.35
C VAL A 145 -27.22 2.47 13.14
N PRO A 146 -27.94 3.55 13.43
CA PRO A 146 -27.41 4.90 13.34
C PRO A 146 -26.13 5.07 14.18
N PHE A 147 -25.16 5.81 13.68
CA PHE A 147 -23.89 6.11 14.37
C PHE A 147 -23.06 4.88 14.79
N ALA A 148 -23.36 3.68 14.30
CA ALA A 148 -22.65 2.45 14.69
C ALA A 148 -21.14 2.58 14.54
N ARG A 149 -20.64 3.12 13.42
CA ARG A 149 -19.18 3.29 13.19
C ARG A 149 -18.55 4.22 14.24
N ALA A 150 -19.18 5.36 14.54
CA ALA A 150 -18.67 6.31 15.53
C ALA A 150 -18.66 5.70 16.93
N GLY A 151 -19.75 4.98 17.30
CA GLY A 151 -19.85 4.26 18.57
C GLY A 151 -18.79 3.16 18.71
N LEU A 152 -18.57 2.35 17.66
CA LEU A 152 -17.51 1.34 17.66
C LEU A 152 -16.12 1.96 17.76
N ALA A 153 -15.86 3.07 17.07
CA ALA A 153 -14.58 3.78 17.14
C ALA A 153 -14.32 4.35 18.55
N LEU A 154 -15.34 4.88 19.20
CA LEU A 154 -15.24 5.37 20.59
C LEU A 154 -14.96 4.20 21.55
N LEU A 155 -15.73 3.13 21.47
CA LEU A 155 -15.54 1.93 22.31
C LEU A 155 -14.15 1.30 22.08
N TYR A 156 -13.68 1.24 20.84
CA TYR A 156 -12.35 0.77 20.51
C TYR A 156 -11.24 1.62 21.18
N ARG A 157 -11.40 2.95 21.22
CA ARG A 157 -10.47 3.83 21.93
C ARG A 157 -10.45 3.62 23.43
N LEU A 158 -11.60 3.30 24.02
CA LEU A 158 -11.73 3.15 25.48
C LEU A 158 -11.35 1.75 25.99
N ARG A 159 -11.67 0.70 25.23
CA ARG A 159 -11.55 -0.70 25.67
C ARG A 159 -10.50 -1.51 24.91
N GLY A 160 -9.91 -0.93 23.86
CA GLY A 160 -9.06 -1.68 22.92
C GLY A 160 -9.89 -2.53 21.96
N ASN A 161 -9.24 -3.56 21.35
CA ASN A 161 -9.91 -4.42 20.38
C ASN A 161 -10.90 -5.36 21.05
N PHE A 162 -12.06 -5.54 20.41
CA PHE A 162 -13.09 -6.50 20.80
C PHE A 162 -13.79 -7.02 19.55
N PHE A 163 -14.63 -8.02 19.70
CA PHE A 163 -15.32 -8.66 18.58
C PHE A 163 -16.80 -8.33 18.57
N VAL A 164 -17.35 -8.19 17.37
CA VAL A 164 -18.80 -8.07 17.13
C VAL A 164 -19.22 -9.17 16.16
N ASN A 165 -20.43 -9.67 16.33
CA ASN A 165 -21.00 -10.63 15.39
C ASN A 165 -21.63 -9.89 14.21
N SER A 166 -21.35 -10.36 13.01
CA SER A 166 -22.01 -9.91 11.80
C SER A 166 -23.51 -10.15 11.88
N TYR A 167 -24.29 -9.14 11.53
CA TYR A 167 -25.75 -9.25 11.43
C TYR A 167 -26.21 -9.87 10.11
N VAL A 168 -25.29 -10.13 9.18
CA VAL A 168 -25.62 -10.67 7.86
C VAL A 168 -26.12 -12.10 7.98
N LYS A 169 -27.40 -12.31 7.63
CA LYS A 169 -28.02 -13.63 7.61
C LYS A 169 -27.88 -14.27 6.23
N ALA A 170 -27.75 -15.60 6.17
CA ALA A 170 -27.57 -16.33 4.92
C ALA A 170 -28.62 -16.01 3.85
N LYS A 171 -29.87 -15.85 4.25
CA LYS A 171 -31.00 -15.50 3.38
C LYS A 171 -30.89 -14.13 2.67
N PHE A 172 -30.01 -13.24 3.10
CA PHE A 172 -29.70 -11.95 2.46
C PHE A 172 -28.49 -12.03 1.51
N LEU A 173 -27.88 -13.22 1.44
CA LEU A 173 -26.71 -13.44 0.62
C LEU A 173 -27.06 -13.99 -0.75
N THR A 174 -28.00 -14.91 -0.83
CA THR A 174 -28.36 -15.62 -2.06
C THR A 174 -29.80 -16.15 -1.99
N HIS A 175 -30.41 -16.39 -3.14
CA HIS A 175 -31.69 -17.10 -3.29
C HIS A 175 -31.50 -18.64 -3.31
N ASP A 176 -30.27 -19.15 -3.48
CA ASP A 176 -29.98 -20.58 -3.53
C ASP A 176 -30.16 -21.23 -2.14
N PRO A 177 -31.21 -22.11 -1.95
CA PRO A 177 -31.48 -22.69 -0.64
C PRO A 177 -30.41 -23.68 -0.18
N GLU A 178 -29.66 -24.31 -1.10
CA GLU A 178 -28.58 -25.22 -0.75
C GLU A 178 -27.39 -24.44 -0.20
N ARG A 179 -27.06 -23.32 -0.82
CA ARG A 179 -26.01 -22.43 -0.33
C ARG A 179 -26.36 -21.80 1.00
N ILE A 180 -27.64 -21.43 1.23
CA ILE A 180 -28.12 -20.94 2.52
C ILE A 180 -27.88 -22.01 3.60
N ARG A 181 -28.38 -23.24 3.39
CA ARG A 181 -28.17 -24.35 4.34
C ARG A 181 -26.71 -24.69 4.58
N SER A 182 -25.91 -24.72 3.50
CA SER A 182 -24.47 -24.96 3.58
C SER A 182 -23.75 -23.86 4.38
N TYR A 183 -24.12 -22.59 4.21
CA TYR A 183 -23.55 -21.49 4.98
C TYR A 183 -23.87 -21.58 6.47
N GLU A 184 -25.09 -21.95 6.82
CA GLU A 184 -25.55 -22.04 8.22
C GLU A 184 -24.92 -23.20 8.99
N ASN A 185 -24.58 -24.28 8.29
CA ASN A 185 -24.06 -25.53 8.89
C ASN A 185 -22.54 -25.70 8.74
N ASP A 186 -21.83 -24.77 8.08
CA ASP A 186 -20.39 -24.86 7.85
C ASP A 186 -19.59 -24.44 9.11
N PRO A 187 -18.88 -25.38 9.76
CA PRO A 187 -18.17 -25.09 11.00
C PRO A 187 -16.94 -24.18 10.81
N LEU A 188 -16.49 -23.98 9.57
CA LEU A 188 -15.36 -23.11 9.25
C LEU A 188 -15.78 -21.65 9.03
N ILE A 189 -17.08 -21.37 8.94
CA ILE A 189 -17.61 -20.01 8.87
C ILE A 189 -17.59 -19.39 10.26
N THR A 190 -17.04 -18.18 10.35
CA THR A 190 -17.07 -17.38 11.58
C THR A 190 -17.93 -16.13 11.37
N ARG A 191 -18.83 -15.85 12.34
CA ARG A 191 -19.64 -14.62 12.31
C ARG A 191 -18.96 -13.45 13.05
N ALA A 192 -17.94 -13.76 13.85
CA ALA A 192 -17.20 -12.76 14.59
C ALA A 192 -16.25 -11.99 13.65
N ILE A 193 -16.17 -10.69 13.87
CA ILE A 193 -15.16 -9.80 13.27
C ILE A 193 -14.63 -8.88 14.35
N SER A 194 -13.32 -8.67 14.38
CA SER A 194 -12.73 -7.70 15.30
C SER A 194 -13.09 -6.27 14.88
N VAL A 195 -13.35 -5.41 15.86
CA VAL A 195 -13.69 -4.00 15.58
C VAL A 195 -12.52 -3.27 14.94
N ARG A 196 -11.29 -3.63 15.27
CA ARG A 196 -10.08 -3.14 14.59
C ARG A 196 -10.16 -3.38 13.08
N MET A 197 -10.43 -4.62 12.67
CA MET A 197 -10.51 -4.98 11.26
C MET A 197 -11.71 -4.33 10.57
N LEU A 198 -12.85 -4.24 11.24
CA LEU A 198 -14.04 -3.63 10.70
C LEU A 198 -13.87 -2.12 10.42
N LEU A 199 -13.28 -1.40 11.37
CA LEU A 199 -13.00 0.04 11.19
C LEU A 199 -11.96 0.27 10.09
N ALA A 200 -10.89 -0.51 10.08
CA ALA A 200 -9.85 -0.41 9.06
C ALA A 200 -10.36 -0.79 7.66
N LEU A 201 -11.29 -1.74 7.55
CA LEU A 201 -11.99 -2.07 6.30
C LEU A 201 -12.77 -0.86 5.76
N TYR A 202 -13.51 -0.14 6.63
CA TYR A 202 -14.23 1.06 6.21
C TYR A 202 -13.28 2.15 5.72
N ASP A 203 -12.20 2.41 6.45
CA ASP A 203 -11.21 3.42 6.09
C ASP A 203 -10.52 3.09 4.76
N ALA A 204 -10.14 1.83 4.55
CA ALA A 204 -9.52 1.37 3.30
C ALA A 204 -10.50 1.42 2.12
N ALA A 205 -11.76 1.03 2.33
CA ALA A 205 -12.79 1.08 1.29
C ALA A 205 -13.08 2.52 0.83
N GLU A 206 -13.26 3.44 1.78
CA GLU A 206 -13.46 4.87 1.46
C GLU A 206 -12.26 5.45 0.69
N ARG A 207 -11.03 5.12 1.12
CA ARG A 207 -9.81 5.55 0.45
C ARG A 207 -9.73 5.04 -0.98
N VAL A 208 -9.94 3.75 -1.20
CA VAL A 208 -9.84 3.14 -2.54
C VAL A 208 -10.92 3.66 -3.48
N VAL A 209 -12.13 3.93 -2.99
CA VAL A 209 -13.18 4.58 -3.80
C VAL A 209 -12.80 6.02 -4.14
N ALA A 210 -12.26 6.77 -3.18
CA ALA A 210 -11.88 8.17 -3.39
C ALA A 210 -10.68 8.32 -4.36
N ASP A 211 -9.82 7.32 -4.45
CA ASP A 211 -8.61 7.34 -5.27
C ASP A 211 -8.52 6.17 -6.27
N ALA A 212 -9.66 5.71 -6.76
CA ALA A 212 -9.74 4.61 -7.72
C ALA A 212 -8.93 4.88 -9.01
N GLN A 213 -8.64 6.15 -9.34
CA GLN A 213 -7.82 6.54 -10.49
C GLN A 213 -6.39 5.99 -10.45
N ALA A 214 -5.88 5.64 -9.26
CA ALA A 214 -4.60 4.97 -9.12
C ALA A 214 -4.59 3.53 -9.67
N ILE A 215 -5.76 2.89 -9.78
CA ILE A 215 -5.91 1.51 -10.27
C ILE A 215 -6.04 1.53 -11.79
N ARG A 216 -5.03 1.00 -12.48
CA ARG A 216 -4.92 1.02 -13.94
C ARG A 216 -4.98 -0.37 -14.59
N LEU A 217 -5.03 -1.42 -13.79
CA LEU A 217 -5.25 -2.78 -14.27
C LEU A 217 -6.59 -2.93 -14.98
N PRO A 218 -6.75 -3.84 -15.95
CA PRO A 218 -8.05 -4.22 -16.47
C PRO A 218 -8.96 -4.72 -15.34
N VAL A 219 -10.14 -4.10 -15.18
CA VAL A 219 -11.10 -4.43 -14.12
C VAL A 219 -12.47 -4.74 -14.69
N GLN A 220 -13.03 -5.88 -14.29
CA GLN A 220 -14.46 -6.16 -14.38
C GLN A 220 -15.11 -6.01 -13.01
N LEU A 221 -16.21 -5.28 -12.94
CA LEU A 221 -17.02 -5.09 -11.74
C LEU A 221 -18.39 -5.73 -11.93
N LEU A 222 -18.71 -6.73 -11.11
CA LEU A 222 -19.99 -7.40 -11.06
C LEU A 222 -20.80 -6.86 -9.87
N ILE A 223 -21.91 -6.17 -10.14
CA ILE A 223 -22.77 -5.51 -9.14
C ILE A 223 -24.04 -6.33 -8.96
N SER A 224 -24.31 -6.78 -7.76
CA SER A 224 -25.60 -7.37 -7.38
C SER A 224 -26.65 -6.29 -7.23
N GLY A 225 -27.67 -6.29 -8.14
CA GLY A 225 -28.64 -5.20 -8.24
C GLY A 225 -29.59 -5.09 -7.04
N SER A 226 -29.78 -6.18 -6.27
CA SER A 226 -30.66 -6.23 -5.09
C SER A 226 -29.85 -6.52 -3.81
N ASP A 227 -28.63 -5.98 -3.70
CA ASP A 227 -27.74 -6.22 -2.56
C ASP A 227 -28.28 -5.59 -1.26
N TRP A 228 -28.48 -6.42 -0.22
CA TRP A 228 -28.93 -6.01 1.11
C TRP A 228 -27.76 -5.71 2.07
N VAL A 229 -26.55 -6.10 1.71
CA VAL A 229 -25.37 -6.01 2.59
C VAL A 229 -24.55 -4.76 2.33
N VAL A 230 -24.38 -4.40 1.05
CA VAL A 230 -23.55 -3.26 0.66
C VAL A 230 -24.31 -2.24 -0.18
N ASP A 231 -23.82 -1.01 -0.15
CA ASP A 231 -24.35 0.11 -0.94
C ASP A 231 -23.77 0.05 -2.37
N VAL A 232 -24.63 -0.18 -3.35
CA VAL A 232 -24.22 -0.24 -4.76
C VAL A 232 -23.73 1.11 -5.30
N GLY A 233 -24.14 2.23 -4.72
CA GLY A 233 -23.67 3.56 -5.09
C GLY A 233 -22.16 3.72 -4.95
N ALA A 234 -21.57 3.15 -3.91
CA ALA A 234 -20.12 3.15 -3.72
C ALA A 234 -19.40 2.32 -4.79
N GLN A 235 -20.01 1.21 -5.27
CA GLN A 235 -19.47 0.40 -6.35
C GLN A 235 -19.49 1.16 -7.69
N HIS A 236 -20.57 1.89 -7.96
CA HIS A 236 -20.65 2.76 -9.15
C HIS A 236 -19.61 3.87 -9.08
N ALA A 237 -19.47 4.56 -7.94
CA ALA A 237 -18.46 5.61 -7.75
C ALA A 237 -17.04 5.09 -7.97
N PHE A 238 -16.71 3.91 -7.44
CA PHE A 238 -15.42 3.26 -7.67
C PHE A 238 -15.19 3.01 -9.16
N PHE A 239 -16.18 2.44 -9.87
CA PHE A 239 -16.05 2.12 -11.30
C PHE A 239 -15.83 3.38 -12.15
N GLU A 240 -16.60 4.43 -11.90
CA GLU A 240 -16.45 5.70 -12.62
C GLU A 240 -15.08 6.33 -12.37
N GLY A 241 -14.57 6.21 -11.12
CA GLY A 241 -13.26 6.72 -10.72
C GLY A 241 -12.05 5.92 -11.23
N LEU A 242 -12.23 4.67 -11.71
CA LEU A 242 -11.11 3.83 -12.16
C LEU A 242 -10.26 4.48 -13.25
N GLY A 243 -8.94 4.49 -13.03
CA GLY A 243 -7.95 4.94 -14.03
C GLY A 243 -7.60 3.91 -15.11
N SER A 244 -8.22 2.74 -15.07
CA SER A 244 -8.03 1.70 -16.08
C SER A 244 -8.62 2.12 -17.43
N SER A 245 -7.86 1.93 -18.51
CA SER A 245 -8.34 2.06 -19.89
C SER A 245 -9.24 0.90 -20.31
N VAL A 246 -9.22 -0.20 -19.57
CA VAL A 246 -10.02 -1.41 -19.81
C VAL A 246 -10.86 -1.70 -18.57
N LYS A 247 -12.10 -1.26 -18.58
CA LYS A 247 -13.04 -1.49 -17.48
C LYS A 247 -14.40 -1.94 -18.00
N ASP A 248 -14.97 -2.96 -17.36
CA ASP A 248 -16.26 -3.55 -17.67
C ASP A 248 -17.14 -3.57 -16.42
N LYS A 249 -18.38 -3.11 -16.54
CA LYS A 249 -19.35 -3.07 -15.43
C LYS A 249 -20.60 -3.84 -15.80
N GLN A 250 -20.94 -4.82 -14.99
CA GLN A 250 -22.12 -5.63 -15.14
C GLN A 250 -23.02 -5.50 -13.92
N VAL A 251 -24.21 -4.94 -14.09
CA VAL A 251 -25.24 -4.93 -13.05
C VAL A 251 -26.13 -6.15 -13.29
N LEU A 252 -26.30 -6.98 -12.26
CA LEU A 252 -27.07 -8.22 -12.28
C LEU A 252 -28.38 -7.98 -11.51
N PRO A 253 -29.50 -7.70 -12.22
CA PRO A 253 -30.79 -7.42 -11.57
C PRO A 253 -31.24 -8.62 -10.71
N GLY A 254 -31.81 -8.35 -9.54
CA GLY A 254 -32.31 -9.38 -8.65
C GLY A 254 -31.26 -10.11 -7.81
N PHE A 255 -29.98 -10.07 -8.18
CA PHE A 255 -28.91 -10.74 -7.42
C PHE A 255 -28.73 -10.15 -6.03
N PHE A 256 -28.58 -11.02 -5.03
CA PHE A 256 -28.19 -10.67 -3.68
C PHE A 256 -26.65 -10.65 -3.55
N HIS A 257 -26.13 -10.46 -2.34
CA HIS A 257 -24.71 -10.17 -2.09
C HIS A 257 -23.73 -11.28 -2.50
N ASP A 258 -24.11 -12.56 -2.49
CA ASP A 258 -23.28 -13.67 -2.98
C ASP A 258 -23.36 -13.81 -4.52
N THR A 259 -22.92 -12.78 -5.23
CA THR A 259 -22.98 -12.67 -6.70
C THR A 259 -22.56 -13.95 -7.43
N LEU A 260 -21.47 -14.58 -6.96
CA LEU A 260 -20.88 -15.78 -7.58
C LEU A 260 -21.49 -17.09 -7.03
N GLY A 261 -22.31 -17.00 -6.01
CA GLY A 261 -23.04 -18.12 -5.42
C GLY A 261 -24.56 -17.95 -5.48
N GLU A 262 -25.05 -17.07 -6.33
CA GLU A 262 -26.48 -16.86 -6.55
C GLU A 262 -27.12 -18.05 -7.29
N GLN A 263 -28.44 -18.17 -7.24
CA GLN A 263 -29.17 -19.23 -7.96
C GLN A 263 -28.89 -19.14 -9.46
N ASP A 264 -28.96 -17.93 -10.03
CA ASP A 264 -28.72 -17.66 -11.45
C ASP A 264 -27.26 -17.30 -11.77
N ARG A 265 -26.29 -17.72 -10.95
CA ARG A 265 -24.87 -17.41 -11.04
C ARG A 265 -24.23 -17.72 -12.40
N ALA A 266 -24.82 -18.59 -13.20
CA ALA A 266 -24.35 -18.87 -14.57
C ALA A 266 -24.20 -17.61 -15.42
N GLN A 267 -25.06 -16.60 -15.23
CA GLN A 267 -24.96 -15.31 -15.89
C GLN A 267 -23.68 -14.56 -15.47
N ALA A 268 -23.39 -14.48 -14.17
CA ALA A 268 -22.20 -13.83 -13.63
C ALA A 268 -20.92 -14.55 -14.08
N LEU A 269 -20.90 -15.89 -13.98
CA LEU A 269 -19.76 -16.73 -14.35
C LEU A 269 -19.49 -16.67 -15.87
N GLY A 270 -20.51 -16.64 -16.71
CA GLY A 270 -20.36 -16.47 -18.15
C GLY A 270 -19.69 -15.14 -18.52
N ARG A 271 -20.18 -14.02 -17.97
CA ARG A 271 -19.58 -12.68 -18.19
C ARG A 271 -18.15 -12.60 -17.67
N MET A 272 -17.87 -13.21 -16.52
CA MET A 272 -16.54 -13.29 -15.93
C MET A 272 -15.59 -14.08 -16.84
N ARG A 273 -16.00 -15.26 -17.31
CA ARG A 273 -15.20 -16.08 -18.25
C ARG A 273 -14.87 -15.30 -19.51
N ASP A 274 -15.86 -14.69 -20.16
CA ASP A 274 -15.68 -13.93 -21.40
C ASP A 274 -14.70 -12.76 -21.23
N PHE A 275 -14.78 -12.06 -20.09
CA PHE A 275 -13.83 -11.01 -19.76
C PHE A 275 -12.41 -11.57 -19.57
N ILE A 276 -12.25 -12.62 -18.78
CA ILE A 276 -10.95 -13.25 -18.50
C ILE A 276 -10.31 -13.71 -19.82
N GLU A 277 -11.03 -14.48 -20.66
CA GLU A 277 -10.50 -15.01 -21.93
C GLU A 277 -10.07 -13.87 -22.86
N ARG A 278 -10.86 -12.80 -22.99
CA ARG A 278 -10.47 -11.60 -23.74
C ARG A 278 -9.17 -10.98 -23.20
N ARG A 279 -9.04 -10.83 -21.86
CA ARG A 279 -7.82 -10.25 -21.28
C ARG A 279 -6.59 -11.10 -21.52
N PHE A 280 -6.72 -12.41 -21.53
CA PHE A 280 -5.60 -13.33 -21.80
C PHE A 280 -5.28 -13.51 -23.29
N SER A 281 -6.18 -13.13 -24.20
CA SER A 281 -5.92 -13.14 -25.64
C SER A 281 -5.32 -11.82 -26.15
N GLU A 282 -5.48 -10.72 -25.39
CA GLU A 282 -5.02 -9.39 -25.77
C GLU A 282 -3.72 -9.03 -25.02
N ASN A 283 -2.77 -8.38 -25.71
CA ASN A 283 -1.48 -7.96 -25.17
C ASN A 283 -1.29 -6.44 -25.22
N ALA A 284 -2.32 -5.64 -24.96
CA ALA A 284 -2.19 -4.19 -24.88
C ALA A 284 -1.55 -3.79 -23.55
N PRO A 285 -0.34 -3.20 -23.52
CA PRO A 285 0.25 -2.66 -22.30
C PRO A 285 -0.57 -1.44 -21.84
N PRO A 286 -0.64 -1.17 -20.52
CA PRO A 286 -1.25 0.06 -20.03
C PRO A 286 -0.46 1.28 -20.56
N PRO A 287 -1.12 2.45 -20.74
CA PRO A 287 -0.43 3.69 -21.11
C PRO A 287 0.70 4.02 -20.14
N SER A 288 1.82 4.56 -20.65
CA SER A 288 2.97 4.93 -19.81
C SER A 288 2.65 6.06 -18.83
N LEU A 289 3.33 6.06 -17.68
CA LEU A 289 3.25 7.09 -16.65
C LEU A 289 4.52 7.96 -16.56
N LEU A 290 5.49 7.74 -17.45
CA LEU A 290 6.75 8.51 -17.43
C LEU A 290 6.50 10.03 -17.52
N GLU A 291 5.50 10.43 -18.31
CA GLU A 291 5.09 11.83 -18.52
C GLU A 291 3.90 12.29 -17.64
N ALA A 292 3.53 11.53 -16.62
CA ALA A 292 2.38 11.84 -15.75
C ALA A 292 2.55 13.14 -14.93
N HIS A 293 3.71 13.76 -14.95
CA HIS A 293 3.97 15.06 -14.34
C HIS A 293 3.52 16.24 -15.21
N HIS A 294 3.24 16.04 -16.49
CA HIS A 294 2.70 17.04 -17.39
C HIS A 294 1.18 17.06 -17.39
N GLU A 295 0.55 15.90 -17.30
CA GLU A 295 -0.91 15.77 -17.39
C GLU A 295 -1.44 14.62 -16.51
N GLY A 296 -2.75 14.57 -16.33
CA GLY A 296 -3.43 13.53 -15.56
C GLY A 296 -3.76 13.93 -14.12
N TYR A 297 -4.49 13.07 -13.43
CA TYR A 297 -5.18 13.44 -12.18
C TYR A 297 -4.26 13.89 -11.04
N THR A 298 -3.03 13.37 -10.92
CA THR A 298 -2.08 13.79 -9.89
C THR A 298 -1.53 15.18 -10.19
N LYS A 299 -1.40 15.55 -11.47
CA LYS A 299 -1.05 16.91 -11.91
C LYS A 299 -2.19 17.89 -11.68
N ASP A 300 -3.41 17.49 -12.00
CA ASP A 300 -4.61 18.31 -11.74
C ASP A 300 -4.82 18.53 -10.24
N GLU A 301 -4.53 17.52 -9.41
CA GLU A 301 -4.57 17.63 -7.95
C GLU A 301 -3.52 18.63 -7.44
N GLU A 302 -2.27 18.53 -7.90
CA GLU A 302 -1.20 19.50 -7.58
C GLU A 302 -1.61 20.92 -7.97
N ALA A 303 -2.10 21.12 -9.19
CA ALA A 303 -2.54 22.43 -9.69
C ALA A 303 -3.69 23.00 -8.84
N ARG A 304 -4.65 22.16 -8.44
CA ARG A 304 -5.74 22.54 -7.53
C ARG A 304 -5.23 22.93 -6.16
N LEU A 305 -4.25 22.21 -5.61
CA LEU A 305 -3.64 22.50 -4.31
C LEU A 305 -2.81 23.79 -4.35
N ALA A 306 -2.13 24.07 -5.45
CA ALA A 306 -1.36 25.31 -5.64
C ALA A 306 -2.27 26.55 -5.78
N ARG A 307 -3.50 26.39 -6.31
CA ARG A 307 -4.44 27.50 -6.51
C ARG A 307 -4.90 28.07 -5.17
N ARG A 308 -4.85 29.38 -5.01
CA ARG A 308 -5.34 30.07 -3.81
C ARG A 308 -6.86 29.90 -3.66
N LEU A 309 -7.32 29.65 -2.44
CA LEU A 309 -8.74 29.64 -2.13
C LEU A 309 -9.31 31.07 -2.08
N PRO A 310 -10.62 31.26 -2.37
CA PRO A 310 -11.28 32.54 -2.17
C PRO A 310 -11.13 33.00 -0.71
N LEU A 311 -10.82 34.28 -0.52
CA LEU A 311 -10.46 34.83 0.80
C LEU A 311 -11.54 34.57 1.88
N LEU A 312 -12.81 34.72 1.52
CA LEU A 312 -13.96 34.58 2.44
C LEU A 312 -14.56 33.16 2.47
N SER A 313 -13.96 32.18 1.77
CA SER A 313 -14.49 30.82 1.85
C SER A 313 -14.32 30.24 3.26
N PRO A 314 -15.33 29.53 3.81
CA PRO A 314 -15.24 28.90 5.13
C PRO A 314 -13.99 28.03 5.27
N LYS A 315 -13.63 27.32 4.21
CA LYS A 315 -12.45 26.47 4.14
C LYS A 315 -11.15 27.27 4.30
N ASN A 316 -11.03 28.42 3.62
CA ASN A 316 -9.86 29.29 3.76
C ASN A 316 -9.75 29.88 5.16
N LEU A 317 -10.89 30.25 5.78
CA LEU A 317 -10.90 30.74 7.16
C LEU A 317 -10.38 29.67 8.14
N VAL A 318 -10.80 28.42 8.01
CA VAL A 318 -10.30 27.30 8.83
C VAL A 318 -8.78 27.16 8.69
N PHE A 319 -8.26 27.16 7.46
CA PHE A 319 -6.81 27.08 7.24
C PHE A 319 -6.06 28.32 7.74
N ALA A 320 -6.65 29.51 7.61
CA ALA A 320 -6.07 30.74 8.16
C ALA A 320 -5.98 30.69 9.70
N MET A 321 -7.03 30.22 10.37
CA MET A 321 -7.03 30.00 11.83
C MET A 321 -6.00 28.95 12.24
N THR A 322 -5.86 27.87 11.48
CA THR A 322 -4.84 26.84 11.72
C THR A 322 -3.44 27.43 11.61
N ARG A 323 -3.13 28.18 10.54
CA ARG A 323 -1.84 28.87 10.40
C ARG A 323 -1.57 29.86 11.53
N PHE A 324 -2.60 30.63 11.93
CA PHE A 324 -2.48 31.57 13.04
C PHE A 324 -2.18 30.84 14.35
N SER A 325 -2.94 29.79 14.68
CA SER A 325 -2.71 28.95 15.85
C SER A 325 -1.30 28.34 15.88
N MET A 326 -0.81 27.84 14.75
CA MET A 326 0.56 27.29 14.65
C MET A 326 1.63 28.36 14.88
N ARG A 327 1.41 29.59 14.37
CA ARG A 327 2.37 30.70 14.52
C ARG A 327 2.32 31.38 15.90
N THR A 328 1.31 31.13 16.69
CA THR A 328 1.13 31.67 18.06
C THR A 328 1.33 30.56 19.10
N LEU A 329 0.25 29.90 19.51
CA LEU A 329 0.31 28.83 20.52
C LEU A 329 1.21 27.65 20.10
N GLY A 330 1.27 27.34 18.80
CA GLY A 330 2.13 26.28 18.26
C GLY A 330 3.60 26.50 18.54
N ARG A 331 4.07 27.76 18.68
CA ARG A 331 5.47 28.06 19.04
C ARG A 331 5.89 27.57 20.43
N LEU A 332 4.95 27.21 21.29
CA LEU A 332 5.25 26.56 22.55
C LEU A 332 5.73 25.11 22.36
N SER A 333 5.41 24.48 21.23
CA SER A 333 5.87 23.16 20.79
C SER A 333 7.22 23.27 20.11
N GLU A 334 8.17 22.41 20.48
CA GLU A 334 9.48 22.33 19.83
C GLU A 334 9.37 21.89 18.38
N GLY A 335 8.57 20.85 18.08
CA GLY A 335 8.42 20.33 16.73
C GLY A 335 7.78 21.33 15.76
N ILE A 336 6.75 22.07 16.19
CA ILE A 336 6.14 23.12 15.37
C ILE A 336 7.13 24.27 15.15
N ARG A 337 7.84 24.70 16.18
CA ARG A 337 8.87 25.75 16.08
C ARG A 337 9.97 25.39 15.11
N LEU A 338 10.46 24.14 15.19
CA LEU A 338 11.46 23.61 14.27
C LEU A 338 10.94 23.61 12.83
N GLY A 339 9.72 23.10 12.61
CA GLY A 339 9.11 23.10 11.28
C GLY A 339 8.88 24.49 10.70
N LEU A 340 8.49 25.48 11.53
CA LEU A 340 8.36 26.87 11.11
C LEU A 340 9.70 27.51 10.76
N GLY A 341 10.80 27.07 11.38
CA GLY A 341 12.16 27.60 11.15
C GLY A 341 12.88 26.93 9.97
N THR A 342 12.77 25.63 9.82
CA THR A 342 13.56 24.85 8.84
C THR A 342 12.73 24.28 7.69
N GLY A 343 11.41 24.35 7.76
CA GLY A 343 10.48 23.64 6.88
C GLY A 343 10.00 22.33 7.52
N PHE A 344 8.71 22.02 7.32
CA PHE A 344 8.12 20.79 7.88
C PHE A 344 8.59 19.51 7.17
N ASP A 345 9.15 19.63 5.99
CA ASP A 345 9.75 18.57 5.18
C ASP A 345 11.28 18.51 5.28
N SER A 346 11.90 19.27 6.18
CA SER A 346 13.36 19.31 6.35
C SER A 346 13.90 18.06 7.06
N GLY A 347 15.17 17.71 6.82
CA GLY A 347 15.85 16.62 7.51
C GLY A 347 15.84 16.79 9.04
N SER A 348 15.95 18.02 9.55
CA SER A 348 15.87 18.32 10.99
C SER A 348 14.48 18.01 11.57
N THR A 349 13.40 18.39 10.86
CA THR A 349 12.03 18.08 11.28
C THR A 349 11.78 16.57 11.25
N LEU A 350 12.24 15.87 10.21
CA LEU A 350 12.11 14.41 10.13
C LEU A 350 12.89 13.70 11.24
N ASP A 351 14.10 14.15 11.55
CA ASP A 351 14.89 13.62 12.66
C ASP A 351 14.18 13.79 14.02
N TYR A 352 13.57 14.96 14.24
CA TYR A 352 12.76 15.21 15.43
C TYR A 352 11.56 14.25 15.52
N VAL A 353 10.86 14.04 14.41
CA VAL A 353 9.73 13.10 14.32
C VAL A 353 10.17 11.65 14.58
N TYR A 354 11.35 11.25 14.09
CA TYR A 354 11.92 9.92 14.33
C TYR A 354 12.23 9.69 15.81
N ARG A 355 12.76 10.69 16.52
CA ARG A 355 13.01 10.62 17.96
C ARG A 355 11.74 10.48 18.80
N ASN A 356 10.62 11.02 18.32
CA ASN A 356 9.28 10.91 18.93
C ASN A 356 9.21 11.30 20.42
N ARG A 357 10.01 12.30 20.84
CA ARG A 357 10.03 12.82 22.20
C ARG A 357 9.38 14.19 22.23
N ALA A 358 8.16 14.26 22.79
CA ALA A 358 7.45 15.52 22.91
C ALA A 358 8.23 16.47 23.83
N SER A 359 8.48 17.69 23.34
CA SER A 359 9.23 18.74 24.02
C SER A 359 8.52 20.09 23.84
N GLY A 360 8.69 20.99 24.80
CA GLY A 360 8.10 22.34 24.76
C GLY A 360 8.47 23.13 25.98
N TRP A 361 8.36 24.45 25.87
CA TRP A 361 8.77 25.36 26.95
C TRP A 361 7.88 25.29 28.20
N THR A 362 6.68 24.75 28.07
CA THR A 362 5.68 24.63 29.15
C THR A 362 5.00 23.27 29.10
N PRO A 363 4.30 22.82 30.14
CA PRO A 363 3.46 21.63 30.09
C PRO A 363 2.44 21.66 28.95
N LEU A 364 1.83 22.84 28.70
CA LEU A 364 0.94 23.04 27.54
C LEU A 364 1.70 22.87 26.22
N GLY A 365 2.91 23.41 26.11
CA GLY A 365 3.76 23.24 24.94
C GLY A 365 4.10 21.78 24.65
N LYS A 366 4.38 20.98 25.69
CA LYS A 366 4.59 19.53 25.55
C LYS A 366 3.32 18.80 25.09
N LEU A 367 2.13 19.21 25.57
CA LEU A 367 0.87 18.63 25.12
C LEU A 367 0.59 18.96 23.66
N ILE A 368 0.82 20.21 23.23
CA ILE A 368 0.70 20.63 21.83
C ILE A 368 1.67 19.82 20.95
N ASP A 369 2.90 19.67 21.42
CA ASP A 369 3.94 18.91 20.71
C ASP A 369 3.60 17.42 20.60
N ARG A 370 3.00 16.82 21.66
CA ARG A 370 2.51 15.44 21.58
C ARG A 370 1.44 15.28 20.51
N ASN A 371 0.45 16.20 20.47
CA ASN A 371 -0.58 16.21 19.43
C ASN A 371 0.03 16.38 18.02
N TYR A 372 1.03 17.24 17.88
CA TYR A 372 1.76 17.42 16.63
C TYR A 372 2.44 16.11 16.19
N LEU A 373 3.20 15.47 17.07
CA LEU A 373 3.87 14.21 16.79
C LEU A 373 2.90 13.03 16.55
N ASP A 374 1.69 13.09 17.13
CA ASP A 374 0.66 12.06 16.96
C ASP A 374 -0.22 12.28 15.73
N SER A 375 0.00 13.36 14.96
CA SER A 375 -0.68 13.55 13.69
C SER A 375 -0.41 12.39 12.73
N LEU A 376 -1.38 12.12 11.88
CA LEU A 376 -1.39 10.92 11.03
C LEU A 376 -0.15 10.85 10.11
N GLY A 377 0.24 11.97 9.50
CA GLY A 377 1.42 12.06 8.65
C GLY A 377 2.70 11.68 9.40
N TRP A 378 2.91 12.21 10.63
CA TRP A 378 4.10 11.90 11.43
C TRP A 378 4.11 10.47 11.96
N ARG A 379 2.95 9.90 12.27
CA ARG A 379 2.84 8.48 12.57
C ARG A 379 3.25 7.62 11.37
N GLY A 380 2.79 7.97 10.17
CA GLY A 380 3.20 7.33 8.92
C GLY A 380 4.71 7.42 8.67
N ILE A 381 5.32 8.59 8.89
CA ILE A 381 6.77 8.81 8.80
C ILE A 381 7.55 7.88 9.75
N ARG A 382 7.07 7.68 10.98
CA ARG A 382 7.74 6.74 11.92
C ARG A 382 7.58 5.29 11.49
N VAL A 383 6.42 4.91 10.93
CA VAL A 383 6.22 3.57 10.36
C VAL A 383 7.11 3.39 9.12
N ARG A 384 7.23 4.39 8.25
CA ARG A 384 8.15 4.39 7.10
C ARG A 384 9.60 4.13 7.55
N LYS A 385 10.06 4.75 8.65
CA LYS A 385 11.39 4.48 9.23
C LYS A 385 11.56 3.00 9.56
N LEU A 386 10.60 2.39 10.27
CA LEU A 386 10.65 0.96 10.59
C LEU A 386 10.67 0.08 9.35
N HIS A 387 9.90 0.43 8.33
CA HIS A 387 9.88 -0.28 7.06
C HIS A 387 11.20 -0.14 6.27
N LEU A 388 11.86 1.02 6.34
CA LEU A 388 13.20 1.22 5.77
C LEU A 388 14.23 0.32 6.46
N GLU A 389 14.23 0.25 7.79
CA GLU A 389 15.09 -0.66 8.56
C GLU A 389 14.85 -2.13 8.18
N GLN A 390 13.60 -2.54 8.01
CA GLN A 390 13.24 -3.88 7.55
C GLN A 390 13.70 -4.16 6.11
N ALA A 391 13.57 -3.17 5.22
CA ALA A 391 14.02 -3.30 3.82
C ALA A 391 15.54 -3.41 3.73
N ILE A 392 16.29 -2.62 4.51
CA ILE A 392 17.76 -2.70 4.61
C ILE A 392 18.17 -4.09 5.11
N ALA A 393 17.53 -4.58 6.17
CA ALA A 393 17.80 -5.92 6.69
C ALA A 393 17.47 -7.03 5.68
N ALA A 394 16.39 -6.89 4.92
CA ALA A 394 16.02 -7.83 3.87
C ALA A 394 17.03 -7.85 2.71
N ALA A 395 17.52 -6.69 2.28
CA ALA A 395 18.57 -6.57 1.26
C ALA A 395 19.89 -7.19 1.77
N ALA A 396 20.31 -6.87 2.99
CA ALA A 396 21.52 -7.40 3.60
C ALA A 396 21.51 -8.94 3.73
N ARG A 397 20.38 -9.54 4.15
CA ARG A 397 20.23 -11.02 4.17
C ARG A 397 20.35 -11.64 2.78
N ARG A 398 19.77 -11.02 1.75
CA ARG A 398 19.86 -11.51 0.36
C ARG A 398 21.29 -11.45 -0.17
N LEU A 399 22.01 -10.36 0.10
CA LEU A 399 23.42 -10.20 -0.25
C LEU A 399 24.29 -11.26 0.43
N ARG A 400 24.09 -11.47 1.74
CA ARG A 400 24.80 -12.52 2.50
C ARG A 400 24.55 -13.91 1.89
N ALA A 401 23.30 -14.23 1.60
CA ALA A 401 22.95 -15.53 1.01
C ALA A 401 23.63 -15.77 -0.34
N SER A 402 23.99 -14.70 -1.08
CA SER A 402 24.75 -14.75 -2.33
C SER A 402 26.25 -14.48 -2.18
N GLY A 403 26.78 -14.43 -0.95
CA GLY A 403 28.21 -14.19 -0.67
C GLY A 403 28.70 -12.79 -1.04
N ARG A 404 27.80 -11.80 -1.15
CA ARG A 404 28.13 -10.44 -1.60
C ARG A 404 28.28 -9.49 -0.40
N PRO A 405 29.18 -8.49 -0.49
CA PRO A 405 29.38 -7.51 0.58
C PRO A 405 28.17 -6.58 0.71
N VAL A 406 27.91 -6.09 1.93
CA VAL A 406 26.88 -5.08 2.20
C VAL A 406 27.54 -3.70 2.22
N ARG A 407 27.32 -2.89 1.19
CA ARG A 407 27.76 -1.50 1.07
C ARG A 407 26.54 -0.62 0.86
N ILE A 408 26.26 0.24 1.83
CA ILE A 408 25.04 1.06 1.81
C ILE A 408 25.39 2.47 1.32
N ALA A 409 24.61 3.01 0.39
CA ALA A 409 24.65 4.41 0.02
C ALA A 409 23.24 5.01 0.05
N ASP A 410 23.06 6.10 0.80
CA ASP A 410 21.82 6.87 0.85
C ASP A 410 22.07 8.24 0.21
N ILE A 411 21.32 8.57 -0.84
CA ILE A 411 21.58 9.76 -1.66
C ILE A 411 20.81 11.01 -1.22
N ALA A 412 19.90 10.89 -0.25
CA ALA A 412 19.15 12.00 0.34
C ALA A 412 18.85 11.70 1.81
N ALA A 413 19.92 11.54 2.58
CA ALA A 413 19.88 10.91 3.89
C ALA A 413 19.21 11.75 5.00
N GLY A 414 19.01 13.08 4.79
CA GLY A 414 18.66 13.98 5.87
C GLY A 414 19.75 13.93 6.95
N HIS A 415 19.45 13.53 8.19
CA HIS A 415 20.46 13.25 9.20
C HIS A 415 20.98 11.78 9.18
N GLY A 416 20.44 10.92 8.33
CA GLY A 416 20.86 9.51 8.21
C GLY A 416 20.44 8.59 9.35
N ARG A 417 19.62 9.06 10.31
CA ARG A 417 19.26 8.31 11.53
C ARG A 417 18.73 6.91 11.25
N TYR A 418 17.82 6.76 10.29
CA TYR A 418 17.21 5.45 10.03
C TYR A 418 18.21 4.44 9.46
N VAL A 419 19.22 4.88 8.69
CA VAL A 419 20.29 4.00 8.20
C VAL A 419 21.19 3.57 9.34
N LEU A 420 21.61 4.53 10.19
CA LEU A 420 22.51 4.25 11.32
C LEU A 420 21.82 3.42 12.42
N GLU A 421 20.52 3.58 12.65
CA GLU A 421 19.75 2.78 13.61
C GLU A 421 19.34 1.41 13.03
N ALA A 422 19.30 1.25 11.71
CA ALA A 422 19.10 -0.07 11.10
C ALA A 422 20.20 -1.07 11.47
N LEU A 423 21.42 -0.60 11.79
CA LEU A 423 22.56 -1.44 12.19
C LEU A 423 22.22 -2.35 13.39
N ASP A 424 21.38 -1.87 14.30
CA ASP A 424 20.95 -2.66 15.48
C ASP A 424 20.12 -3.89 15.10
N ARG A 425 19.59 -3.93 13.86
CA ARG A 425 18.75 -5.01 13.31
C ARG A 425 19.48 -5.90 12.31
N LEU A 426 20.72 -5.55 11.94
CA LEU A 426 21.46 -6.28 10.93
C LEU A 426 22.20 -7.45 11.53
N GLU A 427 21.96 -8.64 10.99
CA GLU A 427 22.75 -9.85 11.29
C GLU A 427 24.15 -9.80 10.66
N VAL A 428 24.35 -8.91 9.69
CA VAL A 428 25.60 -8.75 8.93
C VAL A 428 26.02 -7.28 9.01
N LYS A 429 27.23 -7.03 9.51
CA LYS A 429 27.79 -5.67 9.52
C LYS A 429 28.09 -5.23 8.08
N PRO A 430 27.67 -4.02 7.66
CA PRO A 430 28.09 -3.45 6.39
C PRO A 430 29.62 -3.24 6.36
N GLU A 431 30.20 -3.34 5.15
CA GLU A 431 31.60 -2.92 4.95
C GLU A 431 31.74 -1.40 4.94
N SER A 432 30.71 -0.68 4.46
CA SER A 432 30.73 0.78 4.42
C SER A 432 29.31 1.36 4.36
N ILE A 433 29.17 2.58 4.88
CA ILE A 433 27.96 3.39 4.78
C ILE A 433 28.35 4.78 4.27
N LEU A 434 27.79 5.16 3.11
CA LEU A 434 27.90 6.50 2.58
C LEU A 434 26.56 7.21 2.69
N LEU A 435 26.50 8.28 3.45
CA LEU A 435 25.35 9.18 3.51
C LEU A 435 25.63 10.42 2.68
N ARG A 436 24.66 10.84 1.88
CA ARG A 436 24.75 12.04 1.05
C ARG A 436 23.53 12.92 1.25
N ASP A 437 23.73 14.22 1.24
CA ASP A 437 22.65 15.20 1.21
C ASP A 437 23.13 16.51 0.55
N TYR A 438 22.19 17.25 -0.02
CA TYR A 438 22.47 18.55 -0.63
C TYR A 438 22.70 19.65 0.42
N SER A 439 22.05 19.56 1.57
CA SER A 439 22.05 20.56 2.64
C SER A 439 23.27 20.45 3.53
N ASP A 440 24.05 21.52 3.66
CA ASP A 440 25.18 21.59 4.60
C ASP A 440 24.74 21.36 6.06
N LEU A 441 23.53 21.79 6.41
CA LEU A 441 22.93 21.53 7.74
C LEU A 441 22.75 20.03 7.98
N ASN A 442 22.23 19.30 6.99
CA ASN A 442 22.03 17.84 7.10
C ASN A 442 23.38 17.12 7.13
N VAL A 443 24.36 17.53 6.32
CA VAL A 443 25.71 16.94 6.33
C VAL A 443 26.38 17.12 7.69
N SER A 444 26.32 18.31 8.27
CA SER A 444 26.90 18.62 9.59
C SER A 444 26.20 17.83 10.70
N ALA A 445 24.86 17.82 10.73
CA ALA A 445 24.10 17.12 11.74
C ALA A 445 24.25 15.58 11.64
N GLY A 446 24.31 15.05 10.42
CA GLY A 446 24.53 13.62 10.18
C GLY A 446 25.95 13.19 10.53
N SER A 447 26.96 14.02 10.26
CA SER A 447 28.34 13.77 10.69
C SER A 447 28.45 13.74 12.22
N ALA A 448 27.79 14.68 12.90
CA ALA A 448 27.71 14.67 14.37
C ALA A 448 27.02 13.42 14.90
N LEU A 449 25.95 12.93 14.25
CA LEU A 449 25.26 11.69 14.63
C LEU A 449 26.14 10.44 14.41
N ILE A 450 26.98 10.40 13.35
CA ILE A 450 27.95 9.34 13.13
C ILE A 450 28.95 9.30 14.30
N ALA A 451 29.49 10.46 14.71
CA ALA A 451 30.41 10.58 15.83
C ALA A 451 29.76 10.21 17.18
N GLU A 452 28.52 10.67 17.44
CA GLU A 452 27.73 10.30 18.62
C GLU A 452 27.59 8.78 18.75
N LYS A 453 27.37 8.10 17.62
CA LYS A 453 27.20 6.63 17.56
C LYS A 453 28.54 5.87 17.47
N ARG A 454 29.67 6.55 17.41
CA ARG A 454 31.02 5.97 17.26
C ARG A 454 31.15 5.09 16.00
N LEU A 455 30.67 5.60 14.87
CA LEU A 455 30.61 4.88 13.59
C LEU A 455 31.56 5.45 12.53
N GLU A 456 32.53 6.33 12.89
CA GLU A 456 33.42 7.04 11.94
C GLU A 456 34.29 6.08 11.10
N GLY A 457 34.59 4.89 11.62
CA GLY A 457 35.32 3.86 10.87
C GLY A 457 34.44 3.10 9.85
N LEU A 458 33.11 3.26 9.91
CA LEU A 458 32.14 2.53 9.08
C LEU A 458 31.34 3.45 8.17
N ALA A 459 30.96 4.63 8.68
CA ALA A 459 30.07 5.55 8.02
C ALA A 459 30.73 6.90 7.77
N ARG A 460 30.45 7.50 6.60
CA ARG A 460 30.85 8.87 6.29
C ARG A 460 29.67 9.64 5.69
N PHE A 461 29.65 10.95 5.89
CA PHE A 461 28.68 11.85 5.31
C PHE A 461 29.38 12.81 4.34
N VAL A 462 28.83 12.99 3.14
CA VAL A 462 29.35 13.91 2.13
C VAL A 462 28.24 14.75 1.52
N LYS A 463 28.59 15.96 1.08
CA LYS A 463 27.66 16.79 0.30
C LYS A 463 27.50 16.22 -1.11
N GLY A 464 26.25 16.18 -1.62
CA GLY A 464 25.98 15.73 -2.99
C GLY A 464 24.53 15.98 -3.40
N ASP A 465 24.34 16.29 -4.68
CA ASP A 465 23.02 16.42 -5.28
C ASP A 465 22.52 15.04 -5.72
N ALA A 466 21.34 14.66 -5.25
CA ALA A 466 20.70 13.40 -5.59
C ALA A 466 20.16 13.37 -7.04
N PHE A 467 19.99 14.52 -7.67
CA PHE A 467 19.51 14.67 -9.05
C PHE A 467 20.64 14.84 -10.09
N ASP A 468 21.90 14.98 -9.64
CA ASP A 468 23.06 14.94 -10.52
C ASP A 468 23.38 13.48 -10.90
N GLU A 469 22.89 13.06 -12.07
CA GLU A 469 23.03 11.69 -12.60
C GLU A 469 24.48 11.23 -12.60
N GLU A 470 25.43 12.08 -13.04
CA GLU A 470 26.84 11.69 -13.14
C GLU A 470 27.50 11.58 -11.76
N SER A 471 27.17 12.47 -10.83
CA SER A 471 27.65 12.40 -9.44
C SER A 471 27.12 11.16 -8.72
N VAL A 472 25.85 10.80 -8.96
CA VAL A 472 25.25 9.59 -8.38
C VAL A 472 25.85 8.33 -9.01
N ALA A 473 26.10 8.31 -10.32
CA ALA A 473 26.69 7.16 -11.02
C ALA A 473 28.11 6.84 -10.56
N ARG A 474 28.85 7.82 -10.03
CA ARG A 474 30.25 7.68 -9.57
C ARG A 474 30.41 7.50 -8.07
N ILE A 475 29.36 7.06 -7.38
CA ILE A 475 29.44 6.79 -5.94
C ILE A 475 30.47 5.68 -5.66
N GLU A 476 31.46 6.01 -4.78
CA GLU A 476 32.47 5.09 -4.31
C GLU A 476 32.51 5.02 -2.77
N PRO A 477 32.67 3.81 -2.18
CA PRO A 477 32.69 2.51 -2.85
C PRO A 477 31.33 2.19 -3.50
N ARG A 478 31.35 1.43 -4.58
CA ARG A 478 30.15 1.03 -5.33
C ARG A 478 29.13 0.37 -4.40
N PRO A 479 27.91 0.92 -4.27
CA PRO A 479 26.93 0.39 -3.32
C PRO A 479 26.30 -0.92 -3.80
N SER A 480 26.10 -1.86 -2.87
CA SER A 480 25.25 -3.03 -3.08
C SER A 480 23.81 -2.82 -2.56
N VAL A 481 23.60 -1.77 -1.76
CA VAL A 481 22.27 -1.29 -1.36
C VAL A 481 22.25 0.21 -1.50
N ALA A 482 21.57 0.71 -2.51
CA ALA A 482 21.29 2.12 -2.67
C ALA A 482 19.94 2.47 -2.03
N ILE A 483 19.84 3.66 -1.43
CA ILE A 483 18.63 4.13 -0.76
C ILE A 483 18.30 5.54 -1.24
N VAL A 484 17.01 5.77 -1.48
CA VAL A 484 16.45 7.12 -1.64
C VAL A 484 15.11 7.19 -0.91
N SER A 485 15.05 8.01 0.12
CA SER A 485 13.88 8.06 1.00
C SER A 485 13.41 9.48 1.25
N GLY A 486 12.12 9.74 1.03
CA GLY A 486 11.49 11.03 1.32
C GLY A 486 11.93 12.18 0.41
N LEU A 487 12.56 11.88 -0.72
CA LEU A 487 13.04 12.88 -1.66
C LEU A 487 12.08 13.09 -2.83
N TYR A 488 11.72 12.01 -3.52
CA TYR A 488 10.98 12.11 -4.78
C TYR A 488 9.57 12.67 -4.59
N GLU A 489 8.99 12.52 -3.42
CA GLU A 489 7.69 13.09 -3.06
C GLU A 489 7.68 14.63 -3.02
N LEU A 490 8.86 15.24 -2.84
CA LEU A 490 9.02 16.70 -2.77
C LEU A 490 9.20 17.36 -4.15
N PHE A 491 9.54 16.57 -5.17
CA PHE A 491 9.85 17.08 -6.51
C PHE A 491 8.83 16.55 -7.53
N PRO A 492 7.99 17.42 -8.12
CA PRO A 492 6.91 16.98 -9.01
C PRO A 492 7.38 16.44 -10.36
N ASP A 493 8.57 16.85 -10.83
CA ASP A 493 9.10 16.51 -12.15
C ASP A 493 9.65 15.09 -12.21
N ASN A 494 9.15 14.29 -13.16
CA ASN A 494 9.62 12.94 -13.39
C ASN A 494 10.99 12.88 -14.10
N ALA A 495 11.34 13.90 -14.87
CA ALA A 495 12.65 13.92 -15.54
C ALA A 495 13.78 13.97 -14.51
N ALA A 496 13.66 14.81 -13.46
CA ALA A 496 14.62 14.87 -12.36
C ALA A 496 14.70 13.54 -11.60
N VAL A 497 13.54 12.94 -11.27
CA VAL A 497 13.49 11.64 -10.60
C VAL A 497 14.14 10.54 -11.45
N LEU A 498 13.91 10.57 -12.75
CA LEU A 498 14.48 9.60 -13.69
C LEU A 498 15.99 9.76 -13.82
N ALA A 499 16.52 10.99 -13.86
CA ALA A 499 17.96 11.26 -13.85
C ALA A 499 18.61 10.66 -12.58
N SER A 500 18.03 10.90 -11.40
CA SER A 500 18.47 10.30 -10.14
C SER A 500 18.49 8.77 -10.20
N LEU A 501 17.38 8.16 -10.64
CA LEU A 501 17.26 6.71 -10.76
C LEU A 501 18.22 6.10 -11.78
N ARG A 502 18.49 6.78 -12.92
CA ARG A 502 19.49 6.34 -13.91
C ARG A 502 20.90 6.38 -13.32
N GLY A 503 21.23 7.44 -12.59
CA GLY A 503 22.49 7.51 -11.84
C GLY A 503 22.66 6.32 -10.90
N LEU A 504 21.62 5.97 -10.12
CA LEU A 504 21.61 4.79 -9.27
C LEU A 504 21.70 3.49 -10.07
N GLY A 505 21.03 3.39 -11.23
CA GLY A 505 21.11 2.24 -12.12
C GLY A 505 22.52 1.97 -12.66
N ARG A 506 23.34 3.03 -12.78
CA ARG A 506 24.77 2.93 -13.15
C ARG A 506 25.66 2.64 -11.94
N ALA A 507 25.35 3.16 -10.78
CA ALA A 507 26.10 2.94 -9.55
C ALA A 507 25.92 1.53 -8.97
N VAL A 508 24.72 0.96 -9.07
CA VAL A 508 24.37 -0.35 -8.49
C VAL A 508 24.63 -1.45 -9.51
N ALA A 509 25.30 -2.54 -9.08
CA ALA A 509 25.59 -3.66 -9.97
C ALA A 509 24.36 -4.56 -10.20
N PRO A 510 24.28 -5.29 -11.33
CA PRO A 510 23.25 -6.31 -11.53
C PRO A 510 23.17 -7.29 -10.35
N GLY A 511 21.95 -7.55 -9.89
CA GLY A 511 21.66 -8.38 -8.72
C GLY A 511 21.82 -7.70 -7.37
N ASP A 512 22.28 -6.43 -7.31
CA ASP A 512 22.24 -5.58 -6.11
C ASP A 512 20.91 -4.82 -5.99
N TYR A 513 20.74 -4.01 -4.94
CA TYR A 513 19.42 -3.55 -4.53
C TYR A 513 19.28 -2.03 -4.48
N LEU A 514 18.09 -1.57 -4.82
CA LEU A 514 17.58 -0.23 -4.56
C LEU A 514 16.43 -0.31 -3.55
N ILE A 515 16.47 0.57 -2.55
CA ILE A 515 15.34 0.86 -1.65
C ILE A 515 14.85 2.26 -1.95
N TYR A 516 13.57 2.39 -2.30
CA TYR A 516 12.94 3.69 -2.56
C TYR A 516 11.60 3.83 -1.86
N THR A 517 11.25 5.06 -1.51
CA THR A 517 9.97 5.37 -0.90
C THR A 517 9.00 5.99 -1.90
N GLY A 518 7.72 5.85 -1.62
CA GLY A 518 6.62 6.49 -2.33
C GLY A 518 5.56 7.02 -1.36
N GLN A 519 4.75 7.95 -1.85
CA GLN A 519 3.59 8.49 -1.15
C GLN A 519 2.40 8.48 -2.12
N PRO A 520 1.81 7.28 -2.40
CA PRO A 520 0.73 7.16 -3.38
C PRO A 520 -0.56 7.85 -2.92
N TRP A 521 -0.76 8.02 -1.63
CA TRP A 521 -1.93 8.63 -1.02
C TRP A 521 -1.56 9.46 0.21
N HIS A 522 -2.33 10.53 0.50
CA HIS A 522 -2.26 11.23 1.78
C HIS A 522 -3.58 11.93 2.12
N PRO A 523 -4.28 11.55 3.22
CA PRO A 523 -5.60 12.10 3.53
C PRO A 523 -5.58 13.57 3.95
N GLN A 524 -4.43 14.08 4.36
CA GLN A 524 -4.24 15.46 4.80
C GLN A 524 -3.50 16.33 3.77
N LEU A 525 -3.42 15.90 2.49
CA LEU A 525 -2.62 16.58 1.48
C LEU A 525 -3.00 18.07 1.33
N GLU A 526 -4.29 18.39 1.34
CA GLU A 526 -4.76 19.77 1.27
C GLU A 526 -4.43 20.57 2.54
N LEU A 527 -4.57 19.98 3.73
CA LEU A 527 -4.17 20.62 4.99
C LEU A 527 -2.67 20.97 4.93
N ILE A 528 -1.82 20.03 4.50
CA ILE A 528 -0.38 20.25 4.34
C ILE A 528 -0.13 21.42 3.40
N ALA A 529 -0.68 21.37 2.18
CA ALA A 529 -0.49 22.40 1.17
C ALA A 529 -0.99 23.79 1.60
N ARG A 530 -2.01 23.86 2.47
CA ARG A 530 -2.61 25.12 2.92
C ARG A 530 -2.04 25.68 4.21
N THR A 531 -1.36 24.85 5.03
CA THR A 531 -0.95 25.27 6.38
C THR A 531 0.54 25.15 6.67
N LEU A 532 1.24 24.22 5.99
CA LEU A 532 2.65 23.96 6.26
C LEU A 532 3.56 24.61 5.22
N THR A 533 4.81 24.87 5.63
CA THR A 533 5.85 25.41 4.76
C THR A 533 6.91 24.37 4.48
N SER A 534 7.40 24.36 3.24
CA SER A 534 8.53 23.54 2.80
C SER A 534 9.87 24.20 3.18
N HIS A 535 10.92 23.40 3.37
CA HIS A 535 12.30 23.87 3.47
C HIS A 535 12.76 24.64 2.21
N ARG A 536 12.08 24.44 1.08
CA ARG A 536 12.32 25.11 -0.19
C ARG A 536 11.78 26.54 -0.15
N ALA A 537 12.64 27.49 0.20
CA ALA A 537 12.35 28.93 0.28
C ALA A 537 11.13 29.28 1.17
N GLN A 538 10.78 28.45 2.16
CA GLN A 538 9.62 28.64 3.07
C GLN A 538 8.29 28.84 2.33
N GLN A 539 8.16 28.32 1.11
CA GLN A 539 6.92 28.33 0.34
C GLN A 539 5.91 27.34 0.90
N ALA A 540 4.65 27.43 0.47
CA ALA A 540 3.62 26.46 0.81
C ALA A 540 4.07 25.05 0.36
N TRP A 541 3.89 24.06 1.25
CA TRP A 541 4.30 22.70 0.95
C TRP A 541 3.27 21.99 0.05
N VAL A 542 3.28 22.33 -1.23
CA VAL A 542 2.47 21.68 -2.26
C VAL A 542 3.25 20.50 -2.83
N MET A 543 2.68 19.31 -2.76
CA MET A 543 3.27 18.09 -3.29
C MET A 543 2.43 17.56 -4.46
N ARG A 544 3.09 17.10 -5.53
CA ARG A 544 2.50 16.19 -6.50
C ARG A 544 2.83 14.77 -6.05
N ARG A 545 1.83 14.06 -5.54
CA ARG A 545 2.02 12.65 -5.23
C ARG A 545 2.19 11.83 -6.52
N ARG A 546 2.95 10.75 -6.43
CA ARG A 546 3.04 9.73 -7.47
C ARG A 546 2.29 8.49 -7.05
N THR A 547 1.51 7.91 -7.95
CA THR A 547 0.94 6.58 -7.70
C THR A 547 2.06 5.57 -7.56
N GLN A 548 1.79 4.44 -6.90
CA GLN A 548 2.78 3.36 -6.83
C GLN A 548 3.16 2.85 -8.22
N ALA A 549 2.20 2.79 -9.15
CA ALA A 549 2.46 2.40 -10.53
C ALA A 549 3.47 3.33 -11.22
N GLU A 550 3.37 4.65 -10.98
CA GLU A 550 4.23 5.66 -11.58
C GLU A 550 5.68 5.53 -11.08
N ILE A 551 5.89 5.46 -9.77
CA ILE A 551 7.24 5.35 -9.23
C ILE A 551 7.89 4.01 -9.57
N ASP A 552 7.12 2.92 -9.63
CA ASP A 552 7.60 1.61 -10.05
C ASP A 552 7.98 1.59 -11.54
N GLU A 553 7.26 2.32 -12.40
CA GLU A 553 7.59 2.45 -13.81
C GLU A 553 8.90 3.24 -14.02
N LEU A 554 9.07 4.35 -13.28
CA LEU A 554 10.31 5.13 -13.29
C LEU A 554 11.51 4.27 -12.84
N ALA A 555 11.37 3.51 -11.75
CA ALA A 555 12.40 2.61 -11.25
C ALA A 555 12.75 1.51 -12.28
N ARG A 556 11.72 0.92 -12.92
CA ARG A 556 11.92 -0.10 -13.95
C ARG A 556 12.61 0.47 -15.19
N HIS A 557 12.26 1.68 -15.60
CA HIS A 557 12.90 2.36 -16.72
C HIS A 557 14.40 2.63 -16.46
N ALA A 558 14.79 2.76 -15.19
CA ALA A 558 16.18 2.85 -14.75
C ALA A 558 16.84 1.47 -14.51
N GLY A 559 16.16 0.36 -14.83
CA GLY A 559 16.67 -1.00 -14.75
C GLY A 559 16.52 -1.68 -13.40
N PHE A 560 15.52 -1.29 -12.59
CA PHE A 560 15.22 -1.93 -11.31
C PHE A 560 13.86 -2.65 -11.34
N GLU A 561 13.81 -3.90 -10.91
CA GLU A 561 12.56 -4.67 -10.79
C GLU A 561 12.18 -4.81 -9.31
N LYS A 562 10.96 -4.40 -8.96
CA LYS A 562 10.44 -4.46 -7.59
C LYS A 562 10.23 -5.90 -7.12
N LEU A 563 10.89 -6.26 -6.02
CA LEU A 563 10.81 -7.58 -5.40
C LEU A 563 9.80 -7.63 -4.24
N GLU A 564 9.78 -6.57 -3.42
CA GLU A 564 9.05 -6.54 -2.16
C GLU A 564 8.63 -5.12 -1.80
N GLN A 565 7.55 -4.98 -1.03
CA GLN A 565 7.04 -3.68 -0.59
C GLN A 565 6.47 -3.77 0.83
N TRP A 566 6.62 -2.67 1.56
CA TRP A 566 5.97 -2.40 2.85
C TRP A 566 5.11 -1.16 2.70
N THR A 567 3.91 -1.21 3.29
CA THR A 567 2.97 -0.09 3.28
C THR A 567 2.45 0.11 4.70
N ASP A 568 2.28 1.34 5.15
CA ASP A 568 1.68 1.62 6.45
C ASP A 568 0.17 1.32 6.48
N ASP A 569 -0.42 1.25 7.68
CA ASP A 569 -1.83 0.89 7.87
C ASP A 569 -2.81 1.88 7.22
N TRP A 570 -2.36 3.07 6.86
CA TRP A 570 -3.18 4.12 6.24
C TRP A 570 -2.99 4.22 4.73
N GLY A 571 -2.03 3.48 4.16
CA GLY A 571 -1.66 3.54 2.75
C GLY A 571 -1.01 4.86 2.33
N ILE A 572 -0.36 5.56 3.28
CA ILE A 572 0.28 6.86 3.04
C ILE A 572 1.65 6.67 2.42
N PHE A 573 2.52 5.91 3.09
CA PHE A 573 3.91 5.71 2.68
C PHE A 573 4.18 4.27 2.31
N THR A 574 4.90 4.10 1.22
CA THR A 574 5.42 2.81 0.77
C THR A 574 6.94 2.81 0.84
N VAL A 575 7.51 1.64 1.12
CA VAL A 575 8.94 1.35 1.00
C VAL A 575 9.07 0.14 0.10
N SER A 576 9.78 0.30 -0.99
CA SER A 576 9.97 -0.73 -2.01
C SER A 576 11.43 -1.18 -2.05
N LEU A 577 11.65 -2.49 -2.12
CA LEU A 577 12.93 -3.12 -2.37
C LEU A 577 12.93 -3.65 -3.82
N ALA A 578 13.84 -3.19 -4.63
CA ALA A 578 14.01 -3.61 -6.02
C ALA A 578 15.40 -4.16 -6.27
N ALA A 579 15.52 -5.10 -7.21
CA ALA A 579 16.81 -5.60 -7.69
C ALA A 579 17.21 -4.89 -8.98
N ARG A 580 18.49 -4.63 -9.16
CA ARG A 580 19.08 -4.21 -10.43
C ARG A 580 19.09 -5.40 -11.39
N LEU A 581 18.48 -5.23 -12.56
CA LEU A 581 18.45 -6.23 -13.64
C LEU A 581 19.79 -6.38 -14.33
#